data_590c0f4596f5d368109032c087b773f0
#
_entry.id   590c0f4596f5d368109032c087b773f0
#
_cell.length_a   1.000
_cell.length_b   1.000
_cell.length_c   1.000
_cell.angle_alpha   90.00
_cell.angle_beta   90.00
_cell.angle_gamma   90.00
#
_symmetry.space_group_name_H-M   'P 1'
#
loop_
_entity.id
_entity.type
_entity.pdbx_description
1 polymer ?
#
loop_
_entity_poly.entity_id
_entity_poly.type
_entity_poly.pdbx_seq_one_letter_code
_entity_poly.pdbx_strand_id
1 'polypeptide(L)'
;TKNANNYYNLAKKLGVSMRIDTVRQATQQLTQTAKDTMLFSNQYRMGVYTFGEKAEDAKLTTVSTLNANMDQVKSYAGAIDLMTIPQQGYNNDQQTSFDSALTEINKLIDKPGTGDSANDRQKVLFFVSDGVGDSYKPSTCTKRTTGNRCQEPIDVSFCKPLKDRGIRIAILYTTYLPLPKNGWYNSWIKPFQSEISTKMQECATPGLFFEVSPTQGISQAMETLFRKVINSPRLQS
;
A
#
# COMPACT_ATOMS: atom_id res chain seq x y z
N THR A 1 6.22 2.09 19.56
CA THR A 1 6.35 2.65 20.94
C THR A 1 7.80 3.01 21.20
N LYS A 2 8.05 4.14 21.88
CA LYS A 2 9.41 4.52 22.34
C LYS A 2 9.98 3.56 23.40
N ASN A 3 9.21 2.57 23.85
CA ASN A 3 9.64 1.57 24.81
C ASN A 3 10.60 0.58 24.16
N ALA A 4 11.85 0.55 24.61
CA ALA A 4 12.90 -0.35 24.12
C ALA A 4 12.56 -1.85 24.31
N ASN A 5 11.62 -2.18 25.18
CA ASN A 5 11.25 -3.55 25.55
C ASN A 5 9.97 -4.06 24.87
N ASN A 6 9.49 -3.42 23.80
CA ASN A 6 8.35 -3.95 23.05
C ASN A 6 8.77 -5.08 22.08
N TYR A 7 7.79 -5.89 21.65
CA TYR A 7 8.03 -7.03 20.75
C TYR A 7 8.61 -6.62 19.40
N TYR A 8 8.30 -5.44 18.89
CA TYR A 8 8.86 -4.92 17.66
C TYR A 8 10.38 -4.71 17.76
N ASN A 9 10.83 -4.03 18.82
CA ASN A 9 12.26 -3.83 19.06
C ASN A 9 12.97 -5.14 19.39
N LEU A 10 12.29 -6.06 20.08
CA LEU A 10 12.83 -7.40 20.33
C LEU A 10 13.02 -8.18 19.03
N ALA A 11 12.04 -8.17 18.11
CA ALA A 11 12.15 -8.79 16.81
C ALA A 11 13.34 -8.24 16.01
N LYS A 12 13.50 -6.91 15.97
CA LYS A 12 14.68 -6.27 15.33
C LYS A 12 15.99 -6.71 15.97
N LYS A 13 16.06 -6.72 17.30
CA LYS A 13 17.25 -7.14 18.04
C LYS A 13 17.64 -8.60 17.77
N LEU A 14 16.65 -9.47 17.58
CA LEU A 14 16.82 -10.89 17.27
C LEU A 14 17.02 -11.17 15.77
N GLY A 15 17.02 -10.14 14.91
CA GLY A 15 17.14 -10.32 13.47
C GLY A 15 15.95 -11.00 12.80
N VAL A 16 14.77 -10.96 13.45
CA VAL A 16 13.54 -11.53 12.88
C VAL A 16 13.01 -10.61 11.79
N SER A 17 12.91 -11.12 10.56
CA SER A 17 12.29 -10.39 9.45
C SER A 17 10.79 -10.28 9.66
N MET A 18 10.30 -9.06 9.74
CA MET A 18 8.88 -8.74 9.81
C MET A 18 8.30 -8.46 8.41
N ARG A 19 6.98 -8.47 8.28
CA ARG A 19 6.30 -8.18 7.00
C ARG A 19 6.74 -6.83 6.41
N ILE A 20 6.90 -5.80 7.25
CA ILE A 20 7.36 -4.48 6.80
C ILE A 20 8.78 -4.51 6.25
N ASP A 21 9.66 -5.35 6.80
CA ASP A 21 11.02 -5.50 6.28
C ASP A 21 10.99 -6.12 4.88
N THR A 22 10.10 -7.09 4.65
CA THR A 22 9.90 -7.70 3.33
C THR A 22 9.31 -6.71 2.34
N VAL A 23 8.33 -5.88 2.74
CA VAL A 23 7.76 -4.82 1.89
C VAL A 23 8.81 -3.76 1.56
N ARG A 24 9.63 -3.34 2.53
CA ARG A 24 10.75 -2.41 2.30
C ARG A 24 11.73 -2.96 1.28
N GLN A 25 12.18 -4.20 1.46
CA GLN A 25 13.10 -4.86 0.53
C GLN A 25 12.48 -5.02 -0.86
N ALA A 26 11.22 -5.42 -0.94
CA ALA A 26 10.49 -5.54 -2.21
C ALA A 26 10.37 -4.19 -2.94
N THR A 27 10.12 -3.10 -2.19
CA THR A 27 10.08 -1.75 -2.76
C THR A 27 11.45 -1.32 -3.29
N GLN A 28 12.52 -1.61 -2.55
CA GLN A 28 13.88 -1.36 -3.01
C GLN A 28 14.25 -2.21 -4.24
N GLN A 29 13.83 -3.48 -4.27
CA GLN A 29 14.04 -4.34 -5.43
C GLN A 29 13.27 -3.86 -6.66
N LEU A 30 12.05 -3.35 -6.47
CA LEU A 30 11.25 -2.79 -7.54
C LEU A 30 11.96 -1.59 -8.22
N THR A 31 12.61 -0.73 -7.43
CA THR A 31 13.42 0.36 -8.02
C THR A 31 14.60 -0.16 -8.83
N GLN A 32 15.23 -1.24 -8.38
CA GLN A 32 16.29 -1.89 -9.15
C GLN A 32 15.76 -2.49 -10.45
N THR A 33 14.62 -3.23 -10.39
CA THR A 33 13.98 -3.78 -11.59
C THR A 33 13.62 -2.67 -12.58
N ALA A 34 13.07 -1.54 -12.09
CA ALA A 34 12.79 -0.39 -12.95
C ALA A 34 14.07 0.13 -13.64
N LYS A 35 15.17 0.27 -12.89
CA LYS A 35 16.46 0.70 -13.42
C LYS A 35 16.98 -0.26 -14.50
N ASP A 36 16.92 -1.57 -14.23
CA ASP A 36 17.48 -2.62 -15.09
C ASP A 36 16.64 -2.84 -16.38
N THR A 37 15.38 -2.40 -16.37
CA THR A 37 14.46 -2.52 -17.51
C THR A 37 14.33 -1.23 -18.32
N MET A 38 15.03 -0.15 -17.95
CA MET A 38 15.06 1.08 -18.74
C MET A 38 15.78 0.84 -20.08
N LEU A 39 15.13 1.25 -21.15
CA LEU A 39 15.72 1.25 -22.50
C LEU A 39 16.42 2.58 -22.81
N PHE A 40 16.04 3.65 -22.08
CA PHE A 40 16.64 4.98 -22.20
C PHE A 40 16.56 5.74 -20.89
N SER A 41 17.41 6.73 -20.71
CA SER A 41 17.50 7.54 -19.49
C SER A 41 16.14 8.17 -19.14
N ASN A 42 15.80 8.15 -17.86
CA ASN A 42 14.58 8.74 -17.31
C ASN A 42 13.28 8.17 -17.86
N GLN A 43 13.30 6.96 -18.42
CA GLN A 43 12.09 6.28 -18.92
C GLN A 43 11.04 6.16 -17.81
N TYR A 44 11.46 5.78 -16.60
CA TYR A 44 10.58 5.67 -15.44
C TYR A 44 10.86 6.77 -14.42
N ARG A 45 9.82 7.14 -13.69
CA ARG A 45 9.90 7.98 -12.49
C ARG A 45 9.09 7.29 -11.41
N MET A 46 9.61 7.23 -10.20
CA MET A 46 8.95 6.59 -9.07
C MET A 46 8.84 7.57 -7.90
N GLY A 47 7.69 7.56 -7.24
CA GLY A 47 7.47 8.15 -5.93
C GLY A 47 7.06 7.06 -4.96
N VAL A 48 7.42 7.20 -3.69
CA VAL A 48 7.10 6.24 -2.62
C VAL A 48 6.42 6.98 -1.49
N TYR A 49 5.29 6.44 -1.06
CA TYR A 49 4.46 7.01 -0.01
C TYR A 49 4.06 5.90 0.96
N THR A 50 3.97 6.24 2.23
CA THR A 50 3.37 5.40 3.26
C THR A 50 2.09 6.04 3.77
N PHE A 51 1.21 5.27 4.37
CA PHE A 51 0.01 5.74 5.06
C PHE A 51 -0.12 5.01 6.40
N GLY A 52 -0.66 5.71 7.40
CA GLY A 52 -0.73 5.19 8.76
C GLY A 52 0.59 5.27 9.54
N GLU A 53 1.57 6.06 9.08
CA GLU A 53 2.84 6.25 9.80
C GLU A 53 2.66 7.02 11.11
N LYS A 54 1.71 7.96 11.12
CA LYS A 54 1.39 8.77 12.29
C LYS A 54 -0.01 8.47 12.78
N ALA A 55 -0.12 8.09 14.02
CA ALA A 55 -1.40 7.77 14.64
C ALA A 55 -2.38 8.96 14.71
N GLU A 56 -1.86 10.19 14.69
CA GLU A 56 -2.67 11.41 14.70
C GLU A 56 -3.22 11.80 13.34
N ASP A 57 -2.61 11.26 12.27
CA ASP A 57 -2.87 11.73 10.92
C ASP A 57 -2.89 10.56 9.94
N ALA A 58 -4.07 10.24 9.46
CA ALA A 58 -4.27 9.18 8.47
C ALA A 58 -3.80 9.55 7.06
N LYS A 59 -3.00 10.62 6.90
CA LYS A 59 -2.53 11.11 5.61
C LYS A 59 -1.40 10.29 5.02
N LEU A 60 -1.12 10.56 3.75
CA LEU A 60 0.08 10.06 3.10
C LEU A 60 1.33 10.72 3.67
N THR A 61 2.34 9.90 3.98
CA THR A 61 3.69 10.37 4.27
C THR A 61 4.56 10.16 3.04
N THR A 62 5.24 11.21 2.60
CA THR A 62 6.16 11.13 1.46
C THR A 62 7.48 10.52 1.92
N VAL A 63 7.80 9.33 1.42
CA VAL A 63 9.11 8.69 1.57
C VAL A 63 10.05 9.16 0.47
N SER A 64 9.57 9.19 -0.78
CA SER A 64 10.26 9.77 -1.92
C SER A 64 9.26 10.47 -2.82
N THR A 65 9.54 11.71 -3.18
CA THR A 65 8.80 12.38 -4.26
C THR A 65 9.07 11.71 -5.60
N LEU A 66 8.25 12.00 -6.59
CA LEU A 66 8.41 11.45 -7.94
C LEU A 66 9.78 11.81 -8.53
N ASN A 67 10.64 10.83 -8.72
CA ASN A 67 12.04 11.00 -9.10
C ASN A 67 12.44 10.00 -10.20
N ALA A 68 13.31 10.41 -11.11
CA ALA A 68 13.87 9.57 -12.16
C ALA A 68 15.16 8.84 -11.70
N ASN A 69 15.80 9.30 -10.64
CA ASN A 69 16.97 8.65 -10.06
C ASN A 69 16.54 7.46 -9.18
N MET A 70 16.55 6.26 -9.76
CA MET A 70 16.11 5.03 -9.08
C MET A 70 16.99 4.66 -7.89
N ASP A 71 18.27 4.99 -7.90
CA ASP A 71 19.19 4.74 -6.77
C ASP A 71 18.80 5.61 -5.57
N GLN A 72 18.41 6.85 -5.82
CA GLN A 72 17.94 7.75 -4.79
C GLN A 72 16.57 7.28 -4.22
N VAL A 73 15.64 6.88 -5.07
CA VAL A 73 14.35 6.31 -4.63
C VAL A 73 14.58 5.05 -3.80
N LYS A 74 15.48 4.16 -4.23
CA LYS A 74 15.89 2.95 -3.50
C LYS A 74 16.44 3.29 -2.11
N SER A 75 17.29 4.30 -2.02
CA SER A 75 17.85 4.77 -0.75
C SER A 75 16.75 5.25 0.19
N TYR A 76 15.83 6.10 -0.28
CA TYR A 76 14.72 6.61 0.51
C TYR A 76 13.75 5.51 0.93
N ALA A 77 13.45 4.54 0.05
CA ALA A 77 12.62 3.39 0.38
C ALA A 77 13.19 2.55 1.53
N GLY A 78 14.50 2.63 1.78
CA GLY A 78 15.15 2.01 2.95
C GLY A 78 14.64 2.53 4.30
N ALA A 79 13.99 3.71 4.33
CA ALA A 79 13.39 4.28 5.53
C ALA A 79 11.98 3.76 5.85
N ILE A 80 11.37 2.95 4.97
CA ILE A 80 10.05 2.35 5.21
C ILE A 80 10.12 1.47 6.47
N ASP A 81 9.26 1.75 7.43
CA ASP A 81 9.19 1.01 8.68
C ASP A 81 7.76 1.02 9.24
N LEU A 82 7.52 0.22 10.29
CA LEU A 82 6.25 0.22 10.99
C LEU A 82 6.02 1.55 11.70
N MET A 83 4.76 1.96 11.70
CA MET A 83 4.29 3.07 12.52
C MET A 83 4.62 2.83 14.00
N THR A 84 5.06 3.88 14.67
CA THR A 84 5.25 3.89 16.12
C THR A 84 4.16 4.74 16.76
N ILE A 85 3.58 4.23 17.84
CA ILE A 85 2.59 4.93 18.66
C ILE A 85 3.17 5.20 20.05
N PRO A 86 2.80 6.31 20.73
CA PRO A 86 3.28 6.63 22.06
C PRO A 86 2.90 5.58 23.12
N GLN A 87 1.66 5.05 23.02
CA GLN A 87 1.10 4.07 23.95
C GLN A 87 0.01 3.24 23.26
N GLN A 88 -0.35 2.12 23.85
CA GLN A 88 -1.48 1.32 23.41
C GLN A 88 -2.80 2.12 23.54
N GLY A 89 -3.68 1.97 22.56
CA GLY A 89 -4.95 2.71 22.50
C GLY A 89 -4.80 4.18 22.10
N TYR A 90 -3.60 4.60 21.68
CA TYR A 90 -3.39 5.97 21.21
C TYR A 90 -4.28 6.26 20.00
N ASN A 91 -5.01 7.38 20.05
CA ASN A 91 -5.99 7.78 19.01
C ASN A 91 -7.00 6.66 18.66
N ASN A 92 -7.46 5.89 19.66
CA ASN A 92 -8.35 4.72 19.51
C ASN A 92 -7.82 3.66 18.51
N ASP A 93 -6.50 3.54 18.39
CA ASP A 93 -5.81 2.64 17.45
C ASP A 93 -6.15 2.86 15.95
N GLN A 94 -6.65 4.03 15.59
CA GLN A 94 -7.10 4.38 14.24
C GLN A 94 -5.91 4.84 13.39
N GLN A 95 -5.47 4.02 12.44
CA GLN A 95 -4.16 4.27 11.84
C GLN A 95 -4.06 3.94 10.36
N THR A 96 -5.06 3.24 9.79
CA THR A 96 -5.03 2.82 8.39
C THR A 96 -6.29 3.29 7.69
N SER A 97 -6.23 4.46 7.04
CA SER A 97 -7.34 5.00 6.25
C SER A 97 -7.05 4.86 4.77
N PHE A 98 -7.63 3.84 4.13
CA PHE A 98 -7.57 3.70 2.67
C PHE A 98 -8.25 4.85 1.95
N ASP A 99 -9.36 5.32 2.47
CA ASP A 99 -10.13 6.42 1.88
C ASP A 99 -9.33 7.70 1.80
N SER A 100 -8.66 8.06 2.91
CA SER A 100 -7.77 9.23 2.94
C SER A 100 -6.58 9.03 2.01
N ALA A 101 -5.93 7.86 2.06
CA ALA A 101 -4.76 7.57 1.24
C ALA A 101 -5.10 7.62 -0.27
N LEU A 102 -6.20 7.00 -0.69
CA LEU A 102 -6.63 7.01 -2.08
C LEU A 102 -7.09 8.39 -2.55
N THR A 103 -7.76 9.14 -1.68
CA THR A 103 -8.17 10.52 -1.98
C THR A 103 -6.94 11.42 -2.16
N GLU A 104 -5.95 11.32 -1.29
CA GLU A 104 -4.76 12.16 -1.34
C GLU A 104 -3.85 11.81 -2.51
N ILE A 105 -3.63 10.52 -2.77
CA ILE A 105 -2.83 10.12 -3.94
C ILE A 105 -3.51 10.52 -5.24
N ASN A 106 -4.85 10.49 -5.30
CA ASN A 106 -5.60 10.97 -6.46
C ASN A 106 -5.41 12.47 -6.71
N LYS A 107 -5.32 13.28 -5.66
CA LYS A 107 -4.99 14.71 -5.77
C LYS A 107 -3.53 14.92 -6.17
N LEU A 108 -2.63 14.13 -5.63
CA LEU A 108 -1.19 14.23 -5.89
C LEU A 108 -0.83 13.88 -7.35
N ILE A 109 -1.55 12.95 -7.96
CA ILE A 109 -1.40 12.62 -9.38
C ILE A 109 -2.12 13.69 -10.20
N ASP A 110 -1.38 14.70 -10.65
CA ASP A 110 -1.91 15.83 -11.40
C ASP A 110 -2.58 15.37 -12.71
N LYS A 111 -1.84 14.67 -13.57
CA LYS A 111 -2.34 14.13 -14.84
C LYS A 111 -2.08 12.65 -14.96
N PRO A 112 -3.04 11.85 -15.48
CA PRO A 112 -2.86 10.41 -15.66
C PRO A 112 -1.79 10.06 -16.70
N GLY A 113 -1.64 10.91 -17.73
CA GLY A 113 -0.74 10.71 -18.85
C GLY A 113 -1.17 9.57 -19.78
N THR A 114 -0.94 9.71 -21.09
CA THR A 114 -1.20 8.67 -22.09
C THR A 114 -0.02 7.72 -22.21
N GLY A 115 1.18 8.20 -21.88
CA GLY A 115 2.44 7.49 -22.05
C GLY A 115 3.00 7.57 -23.48
N ASP A 116 2.45 8.43 -24.32
CA ASP A 116 2.88 8.56 -25.72
C ASP A 116 4.17 9.37 -25.87
N SER A 117 4.55 10.09 -24.82
CA SER A 117 5.79 10.86 -24.82
C SER A 117 6.43 10.93 -23.43
N ALA A 118 7.70 11.35 -23.40
CA ALA A 118 8.44 11.56 -22.16
C ALA A 118 7.81 12.64 -21.25
N ASN A 119 7.00 13.56 -21.82
CA ASN A 119 6.32 14.60 -21.06
C ASN A 119 4.90 14.22 -20.65
N ASP A 120 4.39 13.11 -21.19
CA ASP A 120 3.04 12.62 -20.93
C ASP A 120 3.06 11.13 -20.47
N ARG A 121 3.91 10.84 -19.50
CA ARG A 121 4.08 9.48 -18.96
C ARG A 121 2.82 8.99 -18.28
N GLN A 122 2.40 7.78 -18.61
CA GLN A 122 1.31 7.10 -17.90
C GLN A 122 1.62 6.94 -16.42
N LYS A 123 0.63 7.21 -15.57
CA LYS A 123 0.73 6.99 -14.12
C LYS A 123 0.12 5.65 -13.74
N VAL A 124 0.81 4.94 -12.90
CA VAL A 124 0.34 3.68 -12.30
C VAL A 124 0.54 3.76 -10.79
N LEU A 125 -0.53 3.51 -10.06
CA LEU A 125 -0.48 3.38 -8.61
C LEU A 125 -0.19 1.92 -8.24
N PHE A 126 0.96 1.65 -7.62
CA PHE A 126 1.23 0.38 -6.95
C PHE A 126 0.75 0.50 -5.51
N PHE A 127 -0.24 -0.30 -5.14
CA PHE A 127 -0.84 -0.29 -3.81
C PHE A 127 -0.57 -1.62 -3.11
N VAL A 128 0.11 -1.56 -1.96
CA VAL A 128 0.51 -2.75 -1.19
C VAL A 128 -0.15 -2.69 0.18
N SER A 129 -0.94 -3.70 0.54
CA SER A 129 -1.63 -3.77 1.83
C SER A 129 -2.10 -5.18 2.15
N ASP A 130 -2.45 -5.44 3.43
CA ASP A 130 -3.20 -6.62 3.88
C ASP A 130 -4.73 -6.43 3.82
N GLY A 131 -5.18 -5.30 3.30
CA GLY A 131 -6.56 -5.02 2.94
C GLY A 131 -7.51 -4.72 4.09
N VAL A 132 -7.04 -4.61 5.34
CA VAL A 132 -7.86 -4.20 6.49
C VAL A 132 -7.65 -2.72 6.78
N GLY A 133 -8.67 -1.92 6.54
CA GLY A 133 -8.73 -0.53 6.99
C GLY A 133 -8.98 -0.42 8.48
N ASP A 134 -8.41 0.58 9.10
CA ASP A 134 -8.59 0.89 10.53
C ASP A 134 -8.57 2.41 10.70
N SER A 135 -9.74 3.02 10.70
CA SER A 135 -9.87 4.48 10.62
C SER A 135 -11.04 5.00 11.44
N TYR A 136 -11.12 6.31 11.57
CA TYR A 136 -12.28 7.01 12.09
C TYR A 136 -13.19 7.44 10.93
N LYS A 137 -14.35 6.78 10.81
CA LYS A 137 -15.31 7.04 9.73
C LYS A 137 -16.75 7.03 10.28
N PRO A 138 -17.17 8.09 10.95
CA PRO A 138 -18.49 8.07 11.64
C PRO A 138 -19.68 8.00 10.68
N SER A 139 -19.59 8.53 9.48
CA SER A 139 -20.72 8.62 8.53
C SER A 139 -20.70 7.54 7.44
N THR A 140 -19.52 7.17 6.96
CA THR A 140 -19.34 6.28 5.79
C THR A 140 -18.95 4.84 6.18
N CYS A 141 -18.63 4.61 7.44
CA CYS A 141 -18.24 3.30 7.94
C CYS A 141 -19.37 2.29 7.84
N THR A 142 -19.13 1.18 7.18
CA THR A 142 -20.08 0.07 7.06
C THR A 142 -19.93 -0.97 8.18
N LYS A 143 -18.76 -1.03 8.81
CA LYS A 143 -18.41 -2.04 9.83
C LYS A 143 -17.79 -1.37 11.05
N ARG A 144 -18.61 -0.64 11.81
CA ARG A 144 -18.18 0.05 13.02
C ARG A 144 -17.82 -0.93 14.13
N THR A 145 -16.74 -0.62 14.81
CA THR A 145 -16.36 -1.27 16.08
C THR A 145 -16.70 -0.33 17.26
N THR A 146 -15.99 -0.46 18.38
CA THR A 146 -16.17 0.42 19.53
C THR A 146 -15.51 1.79 19.31
N GLY A 147 -16.05 2.83 19.94
CA GLY A 147 -15.42 4.16 20.02
C GLY A 147 -15.21 4.88 18.69
N ASN A 148 -16.15 4.80 17.75
CA ASN A 148 -16.06 5.40 16.41
C ASN A 148 -14.95 4.81 15.52
N ARG A 149 -14.27 3.79 15.95
CA ARG A 149 -13.31 3.04 15.15
C ARG A 149 -14.03 2.24 14.07
N CYS A 150 -13.50 2.25 12.87
CA CYS A 150 -14.01 1.51 11.73
C CYS A 150 -12.97 0.53 11.24
N GLN A 151 -13.29 -0.75 11.25
CA GLN A 151 -12.47 -1.77 10.62
C GLN A 151 -13.27 -2.46 9.53
N GLU A 152 -12.86 -2.26 8.30
CA GLU A 152 -13.55 -2.75 7.12
C GLU A 152 -12.57 -3.09 5.99
N PRO A 153 -12.97 -3.87 4.98
CA PRO A 153 -12.20 -3.99 3.75
C PRO A 153 -12.10 -2.64 3.04
N ILE A 154 -11.19 -2.54 2.07
CA ILE A 154 -11.10 -1.35 1.23
C ILE A 154 -12.46 -1.01 0.60
N ASP A 155 -12.86 0.26 0.68
CA ASP A 155 -14.04 0.78 -0.02
C ASP A 155 -13.66 1.09 -1.48
N VAL A 156 -14.16 0.29 -2.39
CA VAL A 156 -13.83 0.38 -3.84
C VAL A 156 -14.31 1.69 -4.48
N SER A 157 -15.25 2.40 -3.83
CA SER A 157 -15.71 3.70 -4.32
C SER A 157 -14.58 4.75 -4.36
N PHE A 158 -13.56 4.62 -3.50
CA PHE A 158 -12.38 5.49 -3.51
C PHE A 158 -11.34 5.11 -4.57
N CYS A 159 -11.42 3.90 -5.12
CA CYS A 159 -10.59 3.49 -6.26
C CYS A 159 -11.14 4.01 -7.60
N LYS A 160 -12.47 4.18 -7.66
CA LYS A 160 -13.17 4.59 -8.89
C LYS A 160 -12.66 5.92 -9.44
N PRO A 161 -12.48 7.02 -8.67
CA PRO A 161 -12.00 8.30 -9.20
C PRO A 161 -10.61 8.21 -9.87
N LEU A 162 -9.73 7.35 -9.38
CA LEU A 162 -8.43 7.09 -10.00
C LEU A 162 -8.60 6.39 -11.35
N LYS A 163 -9.43 5.33 -11.39
CA LYS A 163 -9.70 4.56 -12.61
C LYS A 163 -10.41 5.39 -13.67
N ASP A 164 -11.40 6.20 -13.28
CA ASP A 164 -12.14 7.09 -14.19
C ASP A 164 -11.22 8.13 -14.87
N ARG A 165 -10.12 8.49 -14.23
CA ARG A 165 -9.07 9.35 -14.81
C ARG A 165 -8.06 8.58 -15.68
N GLY A 166 -8.21 7.26 -15.85
CA GLY A 166 -7.25 6.45 -16.59
C GLY A 166 -5.99 6.05 -15.81
N ILE A 167 -5.96 6.30 -14.48
CA ILE A 167 -4.85 5.86 -13.62
C ILE A 167 -5.02 4.37 -13.35
N ARG A 168 -4.03 3.58 -13.74
CA ARG A 168 -4.03 2.14 -13.50
C ARG A 168 -3.66 1.86 -12.04
N ILE A 169 -4.39 0.96 -11.39
CA ILE A 169 -4.13 0.54 -10.00
C ILE A 169 -3.64 -0.90 -10.04
N ALA A 170 -2.38 -1.09 -9.66
CA ALA A 170 -1.75 -2.38 -9.51
C ALA A 170 -1.71 -2.73 -8.02
N ILE A 171 -2.39 -3.79 -7.60
CA ILE A 171 -2.52 -4.16 -6.20
C ILE A 171 -1.72 -5.42 -5.90
N LEU A 172 -0.88 -5.33 -4.88
CA LEU A 172 -0.28 -6.45 -4.19
C LEU A 172 -0.97 -6.63 -2.83
N TYR A 173 -1.83 -7.61 -2.75
CA TYR A 173 -2.51 -7.99 -1.52
C TYR A 173 -1.68 -9.03 -0.76
N THR A 174 -1.23 -8.68 0.42
CA THR A 174 -0.58 -9.63 1.34
C THR A 174 -1.66 -10.25 2.23
N THR A 175 -1.97 -11.53 2.04
CA THR A 175 -3.08 -12.22 2.71
C THR A 175 -3.16 -11.90 4.21
N TYR A 176 -4.32 -11.45 4.66
CA TYR A 176 -4.58 -11.22 6.08
C TYR A 176 -4.64 -12.56 6.81
N LEU A 177 -3.75 -12.76 7.79
CA LEU A 177 -3.67 -14.02 8.52
C LEU A 177 -4.74 -14.10 9.62
N PRO A 178 -5.52 -15.19 9.69
CA PRO A 178 -6.46 -15.44 10.78
C PRO A 178 -5.76 -15.44 12.14
N LEU A 179 -6.42 -14.85 13.14
CA LEU A 179 -5.96 -14.83 14.53
C LEU A 179 -7.00 -15.51 15.46
N PRO A 180 -7.21 -16.82 15.35
CA PRO A 180 -8.36 -17.51 15.96
C PRO A 180 -8.40 -17.42 17.49
N LYS A 181 -7.27 -17.17 18.14
CA LYS A 181 -7.20 -16.98 19.61
C LYS A 181 -7.35 -15.50 20.03
N ASN A 182 -7.51 -14.57 19.08
CA ASN A 182 -7.67 -13.15 19.37
C ASN A 182 -9.16 -12.78 19.36
N GLY A 183 -9.69 -12.32 20.50
CA GLY A 183 -11.10 -11.95 20.66
C GLY A 183 -11.51 -10.77 19.76
N TRP A 184 -10.63 -9.77 19.60
CA TRP A 184 -10.88 -8.63 18.72
C TRP A 184 -11.05 -9.08 17.27
N TYR A 185 -10.10 -9.89 16.78
CA TYR A 185 -10.18 -10.45 15.43
C TYR A 185 -11.48 -11.23 15.22
N ASN A 186 -11.83 -12.11 16.15
CA ASN A 186 -13.04 -12.94 16.04
C ASN A 186 -14.32 -12.11 15.99
N SER A 187 -14.36 -11.00 16.73
CA SER A 187 -15.53 -10.13 16.81
C SER A 187 -15.66 -9.16 15.63
N TRP A 188 -14.55 -8.64 15.12
CA TRP A 188 -14.57 -7.47 14.24
C TRP A 188 -14.01 -7.68 12.84
N ILE A 189 -13.01 -8.54 12.68
CA ILE A 189 -12.35 -8.75 11.37
C ILE A 189 -12.83 -10.03 10.70
N LYS A 190 -12.90 -11.11 11.44
CA LYS A 190 -13.34 -12.41 10.92
C LYS A 190 -14.66 -12.36 10.15
N PRO A 191 -15.69 -11.59 10.58
CA PRO A 191 -16.96 -11.52 9.85
C PRO A 191 -16.85 -11.05 8.40
N PHE A 192 -15.83 -10.27 8.06
CA PHE A 192 -15.62 -9.78 6.69
C PHE A 192 -14.32 -10.25 6.05
N GLN A 193 -13.56 -11.11 6.69
CA GLN A 193 -12.25 -11.52 6.16
C GLN A 193 -12.34 -12.10 4.74
N SER A 194 -13.39 -12.84 4.43
CA SER A 194 -13.60 -13.40 3.07
C SER A 194 -13.87 -12.33 2.01
N GLU A 195 -14.27 -11.12 2.41
CA GLU A 195 -14.52 -10.00 1.48
C GLU A 195 -13.22 -9.29 1.06
N ILE A 196 -12.15 -9.39 1.84
CA ILE A 196 -10.92 -8.59 1.68
C ILE A 196 -10.30 -8.79 0.29
N SER A 197 -10.03 -10.04 -0.10
CA SER A 197 -9.41 -10.35 -1.39
C SER A 197 -10.27 -9.84 -2.56
N THR A 198 -11.59 -10.08 -2.50
CA THR A 198 -12.53 -9.63 -3.53
C THR A 198 -12.52 -8.11 -3.67
N LYS A 199 -12.60 -7.37 -2.55
CA LYS A 199 -12.60 -5.91 -2.56
C LYS A 199 -11.27 -5.33 -3.07
N MET A 200 -10.15 -5.92 -2.69
CA MET A 200 -8.83 -5.54 -3.22
C MET A 200 -8.77 -5.81 -4.73
N GLN A 201 -9.29 -6.94 -5.21
CA GLN A 201 -9.34 -7.26 -6.63
C GLN A 201 -10.25 -6.30 -7.41
N GLU A 202 -11.43 -5.94 -6.86
CA GLU A 202 -12.34 -4.96 -7.46
C GLU A 202 -11.70 -3.56 -7.58
N CYS A 203 -10.87 -3.18 -6.63
CA CYS A 203 -10.13 -1.92 -6.67
C CYS A 203 -9.04 -1.94 -7.75
N ALA A 204 -8.39 -3.06 -8.00
CA ALA A 204 -7.34 -3.17 -9.01
C ALA A 204 -7.86 -2.92 -10.43
N THR A 205 -6.97 -2.48 -11.32
CA THR A 205 -7.21 -2.56 -12.75
C THR A 205 -7.23 -4.03 -13.18
N PRO A 206 -8.14 -4.46 -14.07
CA PRO A 206 -8.20 -5.83 -14.52
C PRO A 206 -6.85 -6.40 -14.92
N GLY A 207 -6.52 -7.57 -14.36
CA GLY A 207 -5.23 -8.22 -14.57
C GLY A 207 -4.06 -7.69 -13.77
N LEU A 208 -4.23 -6.64 -12.95
CA LEU A 208 -3.18 -6.06 -12.11
C LEU A 208 -3.42 -6.30 -10.60
N PHE A 209 -4.00 -7.44 -10.26
CA PHE A 209 -4.16 -7.91 -8.89
C PHE A 209 -3.27 -9.13 -8.65
N PHE A 210 -2.51 -9.11 -7.57
CA PHE A 210 -1.73 -10.24 -7.08
C PHE A 210 -1.98 -10.43 -5.60
N GLU A 211 -2.27 -11.67 -5.23
CA GLU A 211 -2.39 -12.10 -3.84
C GLU A 211 -1.19 -12.97 -3.48
N VAL A 212 -0.55 -12.66 -2.37
CA VAL A 212 0.65 -13.37 -1.91
C VAL A 212 0.58 -13.67 -0.42
N SER A 213 1.26 -14.72 -0.01
CA SER A 213 1.50 -14.99 1.40
C SER A 213 2.31 -13.83 2.03
N PRO A 214 1.99 -13.41 3.25
CA PRO A 214 2.72 -12.33 3.92
C PRO A 214 4.18 -12.67 4.25
N THR A 215 4.57 -13.92 4.12
CA THR A 215 5.93 -14.41 4.45
C THR A 215 6.74 -14.80 3.23
N GLN A 216 6.14 -14.93 2.05
CA GLN A 216 6.82 -15.42 0.85
C GLN A 216 6.32 -14.73 -0.41
N GLY A 217 7.24 -14.51 -1.35
CA GLY A 217 6.88 -14.09 -2.71
C GLY A 217 6.57 -12.60 -2.91
N ILE A 218 6.61 -11.75 -1.89
CA ILE A 218 6.28 -10.32 -2.03
C ILE A 218 7.18 -9.64 -3.08
N SER A 219 8.50 -9.83 -2.99
CA SER A 219 9.44 -9.23 -3.95
C SER A 219 9.21 -9.73 -5.37
N GLN A 220 9.05 -11.04 -5.55
CA GLN A 220 8.80 -11.64 -6.86
C GLN A 220 7.46 -11.20 -7.44
N ALA A 221 6.42 -11.12 -6.61
CA ALA A 221 5.11 -10.65 -7.04
C ALA A 221 5.13 -9.16 -7.44
N MET A 222 5.84 -8.30 -6.70
CA MET A 222 6.03 -6.89 -7.07
C MET A 222 6.76 -6.75 -8.40
N GLU A 223 7.84 -7.51 -8.60
CA GLU A 223 8.57 -7.53 -9.87
C GLU A 223 7.68 -8.01 -11.03
N THR A 224 6.96 -9.12 -10.85
CA THR A 224 6.05 -9.66 -11.85
C THR A 224 4.96 -8.66 -12.19
N LEU A 225 4.37 -8.03 -11.20
CA LEU A 225 3.34 -7.00 -11.37
C LEU A 225 3.89 -5.78 -12.13
N PHE A 226 5.11 -5.33 -11.80
CA PHE A 226 5.77 -4.24 -12.52
C PHE A 226 6.02 -4.61 -13.99
N ARG A 227 6.61 -5.79 -14.26
CA ARG A 227 6.82 -6.27 -15.62
C ARG A 227 5.51 -6.38 -16.41
N LYS A 228 4.44 -6.81 -15.76
CA LYS A 228 3.12 -6.86 -16.37
C LYS A 228 2.59 -5.46 -16.71
N VAL A 229 2.82 -4.48 -15.84
CA VAL A 229 2.44 -3.08 -16.08
C VAL A 229 3.17 -2.50 -17.30
N ILE A 230 4.49 -2.68 -17.38
CA ILE A 230 5.29 -2.08 -18.47
C ILE A 230 5.12 -2.80 -19.81
N ASN A 231 4.76 -4.09 -19.79
CA ASN A 231 4.55 -4.91 -20.99
C ASN A 231 3.09 -4.99 -21.42
N SER A 232 2.14 -4.46 -20.64
CA SER A 232 0.72 -4.49 -21.04
C SER A 232 0.47 -3.56 -22.21
N PRO A 233 -0.14 -4.06 -23.32
CA PRO A 233 -0.56 -3.20 -24.40
C PRO A 233 -1.48 -2.10 -23.86
N ARG A 234 -1.34 -0.90 -24.39
CA ARG A 234 -2.30 0.17 -24.11
C ARG A 234 -3.60 -0.22 -24.78
N LEU A 235 -4.66 -0.39 -24.00
CA LEU A 235 -5.99 -0.35 -24.55
C LEU A 235 -6.26 1.11 -24.90
N GLN A 236 -6.08 1.47 -26.15
CA GLN A 236 -6.66 2.70 -26.70
C GLN A 236 -8.17 2.47 -26.73
N SER A 237 -8.88 3.13 -25.84
CA SER A 237 -10.33 3.23 -25.86
C SER A 237 -10.73 4.42 -26.72
#